data_4c32bee76ae1e08c51622ecd4f9c4796
#
_entry.id   4c32bee76ae1e08c51622ecd4f9c4796
#
_cell.length_a   1.000
_cell.length_b   1.000
_cell.length_c   1.000
_cell.angle_alpha   90.00
_cell.angle_beta   90.00
_cell.angle_gamma   90.00
#
_symmetry.space_group_name_H-M   'P 1'
#
loop_
_entity.id
_entity.type
_entity.pdbx_description
1 polymer ?
#
loop_
_entity_poly.entity_id
_entity_poly.type
_entity_poly.pdbx_seq_one_letter_code
_entity_poly.pdbx_strand_id
1 'polypeptide(L)'
;MSEIFEKLNLTDQQEILVLHAPESFQPELARLPILTIYHHIESVPEISFLLAFVTRKSEVDALAGAVAARAVGDAIVWFAYPKGTSKRFECDFNRDTGWDALRAVGFDTVRAVAIDEDWSALRFRRVEYIKSAGNSPRKPNEATEPAPRAAKKETEKTECKPSPTHGAPRKPKSTAQRTTRT
;
A
#
# COMPACT_ATOMS: atom_id res chain seq x y z
N MET A 1 -24.50 -3.31 17.54
CA MET A 1 -23.48 -3.63 16.51
C MET A 1 -22.39 -2.57 16.63
N SER A 2 -21.13 -2.89 16.36
CA SER A 2 -20.07 -1.88 16.39
C SER A 2 -20.23 -0.92 15.20
N GLU A 3 -20.09 0.39 15.44
CA GLU A 3 -20.19 1.43 14.41
C GLU A 3 -19.24 1.20 13.23
N ILE A 4 -18.06 0.62 13.49
CA ILE A 4 -17.09 0.32 12.44
C ILE A 4 -17.59 -0.80 11.52
N PHE A 5 -18.21 -1.85 12.06
CA PHE A 5 -18.74 -2.94 11.25
C PHE A 5 -19.98 -2.52 10.42
N GLU A 6 -20.75 -1.55 10.88
CA GLU A 6 -21.78 -0.90 10.07
C GLU A 6 -21.18 -0.16 8.87
N LYS A 7 -20.09 0.61 9.11
CA LYS A 7 -19.33 1.27 8.03
C LYS A 7 -18.71 0.28 7.04
N LEU A 8 -18.34 -0.92 7.53
CA LEU A 8 -17.80 -2.02 6.73
C LEU A 8 -18.90 -2.85 6.02
N ASN A 9 -20.17 -2.45 6.15
CA ASN A 9 -21.30 -3.13 5.54
C ASN A 9 -21.53 -4.56 6.05
N LEU A 10 -21.22 -4.84 7.32
CA LEU A 10 -21.67 -6.06 7.98
C LEU A 10 -23.17 -5.91 8.27
N THR A 11 -23.98 -6.82 7.78
CA THR A 11 -25.46 -6.76 7.89
C THR A 11 -26.02 -8.01 8.58
N ASP A 12 -26.18 -9.07 7.83
CA ASP A 12 -26.88 -10.31 8.22
C ASP A 12 -25.98 -11.56 8.15
N GLN A 13 -24.68 -11.35 7.93
CA GLN A 13 -23.73 -12.47 7.89
C GLN A 13 -23.65 -13.16 9.26
N GLN A 14 -23.79 -14.46 9.28
CA GLN A 14 -23.66 -15.30 10.46
C GLN A 14 -22.21 -15.70 10.73
N GLU A 15 -21.39 -15.65 9.69
CA GLU A 15 -19.98 -16.02 9.70
C GLU A 15 -19.16 -14.93 9.03
N ILE A 16 -18.05 -14.56 9.67
CA ILE A 16 -17.09 -13.59 9.13
C ILE A 16 -15.67 -14.11 9.25
N LEU A 17 -14.84 -13.74 8.28
CA LEU A 17 -13.43 -14.02 8.29
C LEU A 17 -12.66 -12.74 8.64
N VAL A 18 -11.92 -12.75 9.75
CA VAL A 18 -11.09 -11.62 10.18
C VAL A 18 -9.66 -12.11 10.32
N LEU A 19 -8.78 -11.65 9.44
CA LEU A 19 -7.38 -12.07 9.38
C LEU A 19 -6.47 -11.00 9.98
N HIS A 20 -5.50 -11.44 10.79
CA HIS A 20 -4.40 -10.64 11.35
C HIS A 20 -4.85 -9.37 12.10
N ALA A 21 -6.01 -9.42 12.74
CA ALA A 21 -6.54 -8.26 13.48
C ALA A 21 -5.56 -7.84 14.60
N PRO A 22 -5.16 -6.55 14.65
CA PRO A 22 -4.30 -6.05 15.72
C PRO A 22 -5.01 -6.05 17.07
N GLU A 23 -4.26 -6.04 18.17
CA GLU A 23 -4.83 -5.98 19.51
C GLU A 23 -5.77 -4.79 19.72
N SER A 24 -5.46 -3.65 19.11
CA SER A 24 -6.30 -2.45 19.14
C SER A 24 -7.69 -2.67 18.55
N PHE A 25 -7.88 -3.66 17.71
CA PHE A 25 -9.15 -3.98 17.07
C PHE A 25 -9.98 -5.04 17.83
N GLN A 26 -9.40 -5.74 18.80
CA GLN A 26 -10.08 -6.77 19.58
C GLN A 26 -11.35 -6.27 20.31
N PRO A 27 -11.37 -5.03 20.89
CA PRO A 27 -12.59 -4.49 21.51
C PRO A 27 -13.75 -4.34 20.51
N GLU A 28 -13.45 -4.07 19.23
CA GLU A 28 -14.49 -3.95 18.19
C GLU A 28 -15.07 -5.32 17.83
N LEU A 29 -14.24 -6.37 17.79
CA LEU A 29 -14.69 -7.75 17.59
C LEU A 29 -15.58 -8.21 18.76
N ALA A 30 -15.21 -7.86 19.99
CA ALA A 30 -15.98 -8.23 21.19
C ALA A 30 -17.36 -7.57 21.26
N ARG A 31 -17.59 -6.49 20.52
CA ARG A 31 -18.90 -5.80 20.42
C ARG A 31 -19.83 -6.38 19.36
N LEU A 32 -19.36 -7.36 18.61
CA LEU A 32 -20.21 -8.00 17.59
C LEU A 32 -21.28 -8.86 18.25
N PRO A 33 -22.47 -9.00 17.59
CA PRO A 33 -23.50 -9.94 18.01
C PRO A 33 -22.98 -11.38 17.96
N ILE A 34 -23.79 -12.32 18.38
CA ILE A 34 -23.47 -13.74 18.30
C ILE A 34 -23.35 -14.14 16.83
N LEU A 35 -22.10 -14.24 16.36
CA LEU A 35 -21.73 -14.73 15.04
C LEU A 35 -20.42 -15.50 15.13
N THR A 36 -20.12 -16.31 14.12
CA THR A 36 -18.86 -17.07 14.07
C THR A 36 -17.76 -16.23 13.44
N ILE A 37 -16.66 -16.03 14.16
CA ILE A 37 -15.47 -15.33 13.66
C ILE A 37 -14.38 -16.36 13.38
N TYR A 38 -13.98 -16.44 12.12
CA TYR A 38 -12.84 -17.23 11.69
C TYR A 38 -11.59 -16.34 11.59
N HIS A 39 -10.43 -16.90 11.93
CA HIS A 39 -9.15 -16.20 11.89
C HIS A 39 -8.17 -16.79 10.88
N HIS A 40 -8.55 -17.87 10.20
CA HIS A 40 -7.74 -18.54 9.19
C HIS A 40 -8.57 -18.77 7.93
N ILE A 41 -7.99 -18.45 6.78
CA ILE A 41 -8.70 -18.55 5.50
C ILE A 41 -9.04 -20.01 5.11
N GLU A 42 -8.23 -20.94 5.61
CA GLU A 42 -8.45 -22.38 5.41
C GLU A 42 -9.64 -22.92 6.19
N SER A 43 -10.06 -22.22 7.25
CA SER A 43 -11.17 -22.63 8.11
C SER A 43 -12.55 -22.37 7.50
N VAL A 44 -12.61 -21.60 6.41
CA VAL A 44 -13.87 -21.26 5.74
C VAL A 44 -13.90 -21.81 4.32
N PRO A 45 -14.93 -22.57 3.94
CA PRO A 45 -15.10 -23.00 2.56
C PRO A 45 -15.51 -21.84 1.63
N GLU A 46 -16.35 -20.94 2.13
CA GLU A 46 -16.93 -19.82 1.40
C GLU A 46 -16.80 -18.51 2.19
N ILE A 47 -16.45 -17.45 1.51
CA ILE A 47 -16.30 -16.11 2.10
C ILE A 47 -17.48 -15.25 1.66
N SER A 48 -18.33 -14.87 2.60
CA SER A 48 -19.36 -13.84 2.42
C SER A 48 -18.89 -12.46 2.95
N PHE A 49 -18.09 -12.46 4.02
CA PHE A 49 -17.47 -11.26 4.59
C PHE A 49 -16.02 -11.55 4.99
N LEU A 50 -15.11 -10.70 4.53
CA LEU A 50 -13.69 -10.71 4.89
C LEU A 50 -13.23 -9.33 5.34
N LEU A 51 -12.50 -9.31 6.45
CA LEU A 51 -11.67 -8.17 6.86
C LEU A 51 -10.24 -8.68 7.11
N ALA A 52 -9.30 -8.34 6.24
CA ALA A 52 -7.90 -8.73 6.37
C ALA A 52 -7.03 -7.51 6.69
N PHE A 53 -6.27 -7.57 7.78
CA PHE A 53 -5.26 -6.57 8.13
C PHE A 53 -3.94 -6.96 7.49
N VAL A 54 -3.35 -6.07 6.69
CA VAL A 54 -2.13 -6.32 5.92
C VAL A 54 -1.19 -5.13 6.02
N THR A 55 0.09 -5.41 6.15
CA THR A 55 1.14 -4.39 6.25
C THR A 55 2.13 -4.47 5.09
N ARG A 56 2.16 -5.62 4.41
CA ARG A 56 3.08 -5.89 3.30
C ARG A 56 2.33 -6.31 2.06
N LYS A 57 2.84 -5.87 0.91
CA LYS A 57 2.31 -6.28 -0.40
C LYS A 57 2.30 -7.81 -0.58
N SER A 58 3.32 -8.49 -0.07
CA SER A 58 3.40 -9.96 -0.12
C SER A 58 2.24 -10.67 0.57
N GLU A 59 1.66 -10.07 1.62
CA GLU A 59 0.48 -10.61 2.32
C GLU A 59 -0.76 -10.48 1.43
N VAL A 60 -0.89 -9.35 0.72
CA VAL A 60 -1.97 -9.16 -0.27
C VAL A 60 -1.85 -10.18 -1.39
N ASP A 61 -0.63 -10.36 -1.94
CA ASP A 61 -0.36 -11.30 -3.04
C ASP A 61 -0.67 -12.75 -2.62
N ALA A 62 -0.31 -13.13 -1.39
CA ALA A 62 -0.59 -14.47 -0.87
C ALA A 62 -2.10 -14.74 -0.66
N LEU A 63 -2.85 -13.73 -0.22
CA LEU A 63 -4.28 -13.87 0.05
C LEU A 63 -5.15 -13.78 -1.21
N ALA A 64 -4.72 -13.07 -2.25
CA ALA A 64 -5.53 -12.76 -3.42
C ALA A 64 -6.13 -14.00 -4.09
N GLY A 65 -5.32 -15.03 -4.33
CA GLY A 65 -5.78 -16.27 -4.95
C GLY A 65 -6.79 -17.05 -4.09
N ALA A 66 -6.51 -17.14 -2.78
CA ALA A 66 -7.37 -17.83 -1.83
C ALA A 66 -8.71 -17.11 -1.64
N VAL A 67 -8.70 -15.78 -1.61
CA VAL A 67 -9.91 -14.94 -1.56
C VAL A 67 -10.73 -15.12 -2.84
N ALA A 68 -10.09 -15.07 -4.01
CA ALA A 68 -10.78 -15.25 -5.28
C ALA A 68 -11.46 -16.63 -5.43
N ALA A 69 -10.81 -17.67 -4.90
CA ALA A 69 -11.32 -19.03 -4.95
C ALA A 69 -12.53 -19.26 -4.01
N ARG A 70 -12.60 -18.52 -2.90
CA ARG A 70 -13.62 -18.75 -1.85
C ARG A 70 -14.69 -17.66 -1.75
N ALA A 71 -14.45 -16.47 -2.29
CA ALA A 71 -15.44 -15.39 -2.27
C ALA A 71 -16.67 -15.79 -3.12
N VAL A 72 -17.83 -15.86 -2.49
CA VAL A 72 -19.08 -16.27 -3.14
C VAL A 72 -19.96 -15.06 -3.45
N GLY A 73 -20.56 -15.05 -4.61
CA GLY A 73 -21.47 -13.99 -5.03
C GLY A 73 -20.82 -12.61 -4.92
N ASP A 74 -21.57 -11.64 -4.41
CA ASP A 74 -21.10 -10.29 -4.12
C ASP A 74 -20.48 -10.17 -2.72
N ALA A 75 -19.51 -11.02 -2.42
CA ALA A 75 -18.82 -11.05 -1.13
C ALA A 75 -18.31 -9.67 -0.73
N ILE A 76 -18.40 -9.36 0.56
CA ILE A 76 -17.89 -8.12 1.15
C ILE A 76 -16.43 -8.35 1.55
N VAL A 77 -15.51 -7.84 0.76
CA VAL A 77 -14.07 -8.04 0.95
C VAL A 77 -13.39 -6.72 1.30
N TRP A 78 -12.79 -6.68 2.50
CA TRP A 78 -12.03 -5.53 2.99
C TRP A 78 -10.59 -5.90 3.26
N PHE A 79 -9.68 -5.05 2.79
CA PHE A 79 -8.28 -5.07 3.20
C PHE A 79 -7.98 -3.81 3.98
N ALA A 80 -7.62 -3.98 5.25
CA ALA A 80 -7.19 -2.91 6.13
C ALA A 80 -5.66 -2.79 6.07
N TYR A 81 -5.16 -1.57 5.95
CA TYR A 81 -3.75 -1.26 5.84
C TYR A 81 -3.41 -0.03 6.69
N PRO A 82 -2.16 0.09 7.18
CA PRO A 82 -1.73 1.24 7.96
C PRO A 82 -1.78 2.53 7.14
N LYS A 83 -2.27 3.59 7.77
CA LYS A 83 -2.20 4.93 7.21
C LYS A 83 -0.75 5.40 7.14
N GLY A 84 -0.38 6.16 6.12
CA GLY A 84 0.95 6.78 6.02
C GLY A 84 1.29 7.74 7.17
N THR A 85 0.29 8.14 7.97
CA THR A 85 0.44 8.95 9.18
C THR A 85 0.62 8.13 10.45
N SER A 86 0.44 6.81 10.41
CA SER A 86 0.65 5.93 11.55
C SER A 86 2.12 5.97 11.98
N LYS A 87 2.34 6.05 13.30
CA LYS A 87 3.67 5.95 13.92
C LYS A 87 3.95 4.56 14.50
N ARG A 88 2.93 3.70 14.49
CA ARG A 88 2.97 2.37 15.13
C ARG A 88 3.16 1.26 14.12
N PHE A 89 2.72 1.45 12.90
CA PHE A 89 2.75 0.44 11.84
C PHE A 89 3.37 1.02 10.58
N GLU A 90 4.25 0.26 9.97
CA GLU A 90 4.84 0.56 8.66
C GLU A 90 4.12 -0.26 7.58
N CYS A 91 4.04 0.30 6.37
CA CYS A 91 3.42 -0.33 5.23
C CYS A 91 4.27 -0.08 3.99
N ASP A 92 4.53 -1.13 3.21
CA ASP A 92 5.34 -1.05 1.98
C ASP A 92 4.51 -0.71 0.72
N PHE A 93 3.24 -0.45 0.90
CA PHE A 93 2.30 -0.04 -0.13
C PHE A 93 1.35 1.04 0.40
N ASN A 94 0.44 1.53 -0.42
CA ASN A 94 -0.52 2.57 -0.03
C ASN A 94 -1.90 2.33 -0.66
N ARG A 95 -2.79 3.33 -0.51
CA ARG A 95 -4.14 3.29 -1.06
C ARG A 95 -4.19 2.98 -2.56
N ASP A 96 -3.23 3.47 -3.32
CA ASP A 96 -3.26 3.44 -4.79
C ASP A 96 -2.36 2.36 -5.39
N THR A 97 -1.43 1.81 -4.61
CA THR A 97 -0.43 0.82 -5.03
C THR A 97 -0.51 -0.46 -4.20
N GLY A 98 0.03 -1.57 -4.73
CA GLY A 98 0.12 -2.85 -3.99
C GLY A 98 -1.07 -3.78 -4.15
N TRP A 99 -2.08 -3.41 -4.95
CA TRP A 99 -3.32 -4.17 -5.12
C TRP A 99 -3.42 -4.96 -6.43
N ASP A 100 -2.31 -5.09 -7.15
CA ASP A 100 -2.29 -5.69 -8.48
C ASP A 100 -2.72 -7.15 -8.49
N ALA A 101 -2.36 -7.91 -7.45
CA ALA A 101 -2.77 -9.30 -7.31
C ALA A 101 -4.28 -9.47 -7.19
N LEU A 102 -4.97 -8.59 -6.46
CA LEU A 102 -6.43 -8.60 -6.36
C LEU A 102 -7.08 -8.20 -7.69
N ARG A 103 -6.52 -7.21 -8.39
CA ARG A 103 -7.01 -6.84 -9.72
C ARG A 103 -6.84 -7.96 -10.73
N ALA A 104 -5.71 -8.67 -10.68
CA ALA A 104 -5.43 -9.81 -11.56
C ALA A 104 -6.43 -10.95 -11.40
N VAL A 105 -6.99 -11.12 -10.19
CA VAL A 105 -8.02 -12.14 -9.90
C VAL A 105 -9.46 -11.60 -9.99
N GLY A 106 -9.63 -10.42 -10.62
CA GLY A 106 -10.96 -9.89 -10.98
C GLY A 106 -11.65 -9.07 -9.89
N PHE A 107 -10.92 -8.53 -8.92
CA PHE A 107 -11.44 -7.58 -7.94
C PHE A 107 -10.97 -6.16 -8.24
N ASP A 108 -11.81 -5.17 -7.96
CA ASP A 108 -11.42 -3.76 -8.01
C ASP A 108 -11.93 -3.02 -6.77
N THR A 109 -11.27 -1.90 -6.46
CA THR A 109 -11.59 -1.07 -5.31
C THR A 109 -12.86 -0.25 -5.55
N VAL A 110 -13.77 -0.25 -4.59
CA VAL A 110 -15.03 0.49 -4.70
C VAL A 110 -15.23 1.54 -3.61
N ARG A 111 -14.60 1.37 -2.45
CA ARG A 111 -14.78 2.28 -1.30
C ARG A 111 -13.57 2.24 -0.37
N ALA A 112 -13.31 3.38 0.29
CA ALA A 112 -12.34 3.48 1.37
C ALA A 112 -13.05 3.94 2.66
N VAL A 113 -12.67 3.35 3.80
CA VAL A 113 -13.18 3.69 5.14
C VAL A 113 -12.00 3.82 6.10
N ALA A 114 -12.01 4.85 6.95
CA ALA A 114 -11.09 4.93 8.06
C ALA A 114 -11.60 4.04 9.21
N ILE A 115 -10.75 3.15 9.71
CA ILE A 115 -11.08 2.28 10.85
C ILE A 115 -10.82 3.03 12.16
N ASP A 116 -9.58 3.48 12.35
CA ASP A 116 -9.13 4.21 13.53
C ASP A 116 -8.03 5.22 13.16
N GLU A 117 -7.22 5.65 14.12
CA GLU A 117 -6.10 6.58 13.89
C GLU A 117 -5.01 5.98 13.01
N ASP A 118 -4.74 4.69 13.15
CA ASP A 118 -3.66 3.97 12.48
C ASP A 118 -4.10 3.26 11.19
N TRP A 119 -5.36 2.81 11.11
CA TRP A 119 -5.83 1.91 10.05
C TRP A 119 -6.87 2.53 9.12
N SER A 120 -6.75 2.22 7.85
CA SER A 120 -7.77 2.44 6.82
C SER A 120 -8.08 1.14 6.11
N ALA A 121 -9.30 0.97 5.63
CA ALA A 121 -9.71 -0.20 4.87
C ALA A 121 -10.16 0.19 3.46
N LEU A 122 -9.81 -0.63 2.48
CA LEU A 122 -10.33 -0.59 1.11
C LEU A 122 -11.29 -1.76 0.89
N ARG A 123 -12.48 -1.45 0.38
CA ARG A 123 -13.42 -2.45 -0.08
C ARG A 123 -13.07 -2.86 -1.51
N PHE A 124 -12.95 -4.16 -1.69
CA PHE A 124 -12.82 -4.80 -2.98
C PHE A 124 -14.14 -5.50 -3.34
N ARG A 125 -14.46 -5.47 -4.62
CA ARG A 125 -15.64 -6.12 -5.16
C ARG A 125 -15.27 -6.78 -6.48
N ARG A 126 -15.86 -7.92 -6.80
CA ARG A 126 -15.66 -8.51 -8.12
C ARG A 126 -16.14 -7.54 -9.20
N VAL A 127 -15.37 -7.38 -10.26
CA VAL A 127 -15.65 -6.43 -11.35
C VAL A 127 -17.05 -6.68 -11.95
N GLU A 128 -17.48 -7.92 -12.02
CA GLU A 128 -18.81 -8.31 -12.52
C GLU A 128 -19.99 -7.73 -11.72
N TYR A 129 -19.77 -7.44 -10.42
CA TYR A 129 -20.79 -6.82 -9.55
C TYR A 129 -20.65 -5.30 -9.43
N ILE A 130 -19.60 -4.72 -9.99
CA ILE A 130 -19.45 -3.27 -10.06
C ILE A 130 -20.33 -2.79 -11.21
N LYS A 131 -21.54 -2.28 -10.90
CA LYS A 131 -22.41 -1.68 -11.92
C LYS A 131 -21.63 -0.56 -12.58
N SER A 132 -21.51 -0.61 -13.90
CA SER A 132 -20.91 0.44 -14.74
C SER A 132 -21.77 1.68 -14.69
N ALA A 133 -21.72 2.43 -13.60
CA ALA A 133 -22.13 3.83 -13.58
C ALA A 133 -20.99 4.62 -14.21
N GLY A 134 -20.95 4.68 -15.55
CA GLY A 134 -20.22 5.69 -16.32
C GLY A 134 -18.76 5.92 -15.95
N ASN A 135 -17.98 4.91 -15.63
CA ASN A 135 -16.57 5.09 -15.35
C ASN A 135 -15.74 4.35 -16.40
N SER A 136 -15.20 5.11 -17.33
CA SER A 136 -14.16 4.66 -18.25
C SER A 136 -13.03 3.99 -17.46
N PRO A 137 -12.44 2.90 -17.98
CA PRO A 137 -11.30 2.25 -17.32
C PRO A 137 -10.20 3.30 -17.11
N ARG A 138 -9.75 3.47 -15.88
CA ARG A 138 -8.54 4.25 -15.59
C ARG A 138 -7.41 3.59 -16.38
N LYS A 139 -6.91 4.31 -17.39
CA LYS A 139 -5.71 3.92 -18.11
C LYS A 139 -4.59 3.67 -17.08
N PRO A 140 -3.76 2.62 -17.27
CA PRO A 140 -2.52 2.50 -16.50
C PRO A 140 -1.78 3.82 -16.62
N ASN A 141 -1.28 4.36 -15.51
CA ASN A 141 -0.42 5.53 -15.53
C ASN A 141 0.75 5.25 -16.47
N GLU A 142 0.65 5.77 -17.68
CA GLU A 142 1.81 5.99 -18.53
C GLU A 142 2.75 6.89 -17.75
N ALA A 143 3.93 6.37 -17.47
CA ALA A 143 4.99 7.11 -16.83
C ALA A 143 5.13 8.45 -17.54
N THR A 144 4.87 9.53 -16.85
CA THR A 144 5.11 10.88 -17.34
C THR A 144 6.61 11.02 -17.53
N GLU A 145 7.06 10.89 -18.77
CA GLU A 145 8.40 11.34 -19.16
C GLU A 145 8.56 12.80 -18.74
N PRO A 146 9.68 13.16 -18.11
CA PRO A 146 9.93 14.54 -17.78
C PRO A 146 10.10 15.34 -19.09
N ALA A 147 9.26 16.33 -19.27
CA ALA A 147 9.31 17.26 -20.39
C ALA A 147 10.73 17.84 -20.56
N PRO A 148 11.26 17.94 -21.80
CA PRO A 148 12.56 18.55 -22.05
C PRO A 148 12.52 20.03 -21.67
N ARG A 149 13.43 20.45 -20.77
CA ARG A 149 13.64 21.84 -20.43
C ARG A 149 14.02 22.61 -21.68
N ALA A 150 13.18 23.58 -22.05
CA ALA A 150 13.45 24.53 -23.10
C ALA A 150 14.81 25.24 -22.86
N ALA A 151 15.69 25.09 -23.84
CA ALA A 151 16.96 25.81 -23.91
C ALA A 151 16.68 27.32 -23.99
N LYS A 152 17.16 28.08 -23.01
CA LYS A 152 17.28 29.54 -23.12
C LYS A 152 18.43 29.88 -24.08
N LYS A 153 18.10 30.60 -25.13
CA LYS A 153 19.03 31.21 -26.05
C LYS A 153 20.09 32.02 -25.32
N GLU A 154 21.34 31.67 -25.55
CA GLU A 154 22.50 32.53 -25.31
C GLU A 154 22.53 33.58 -26.41
N THR A 155 22.58 34.84 -26.03
CA THR A 155 23.04 35.94 -26.87
C THR A 155 24.49 36.21 -26.52
N GLU A 156 25.31 36.01 -27.51
CA GLU A 156 26.70 36.33 -27.67
C GLU A 156 27.00 37.82 -27.42
N LYS A 157 28.07 38.13 -26.65
CA LYS A 157 28.96 39.26 -26.91
C LYS A 157 30.31 39.12 -26.17
N THR A 158 31.31 38.75 -26.90
CA THR A 158 32.55 39.45 -27.25
C THR A 158 33.55 39.81 -26.15
N GLU A 159 34.72 39.17 -26.29
CA GLU A 159 36.08 39.66 -26.20
C GLU A 159 36.65 40.22 -24.85
N CYS A 160 37.65 39.61 -24.32
CA CYS A 160 39.08 39.99 -24.40
C CYS A 160 40.00 39.10 -23.58
N LYS A 161 41.09 38.68 -24.18
CA LYS A 161 42.31 38.02 -23.67
C LYS A 161 43.14 38.99 -22.81
N PRO A 162 44.33 38.62 -22.24
CA PRO A 162 44.97 37.31 -21.97
C PRO A 162 45.65 37.17 -20.60
N SER A 163 46.23 35.97 -20.39
CA SER A 163 47.17 35.45 -19.38
C SER A 163 48.37 36.38 -18.99
N PRO A 164 49.32 36.03 -18.04
CA PRO A 164 49.75 34.70 -17.66
C PRO A 164 50.32 34.52 -16.21
N THR A 165 50.70 33.28 -15.87
CA THR A 165 51.90 32.78 -15.19
C THR A 165 51.95 32.51 -13.69
N HIS A 166 52.52 31.31 -13.48
CA HIS A 166 53.37 30.77 -12.39
C HIS A 166 52.66 30.28 -11.12
N GLY A 167 52.87 29.09 -10.73
CA GLY A 167 53.96 28.27 -10.37
C GLY A 167 53.57 26.94 -9.75
N ALA A 168 54.24 25.94 -10.18
CA ALA A 168 54.22 24.57 -9.69
C ALA A 168 55.00 24.37 -8.38
N PRO A 169 55.32 23.17 -7.98
CA PRO A 169 54.57 22.27 -7.08
C PRO A 169 55.40 21.95 -5.81
N ARG A 170 54.77 21.37 -4.81
CA ARG A 170 55.52 20.58 -3.81
C ARG A 170 54.76 19.39 -3.26
N LYS A 171 55.27 18.23 -3.57
CA LYS A 171 55.16 16.95 -2.85
C LYS A 171 56.25 16.88 -1.77
N PRO A 172 56.39 15.74 -1.07
CA PRO A 172 55.58 15.17 0.02
C PRO A 172 56.44 14.97 1.30
N LYS A 173 55.88 14.48 2.40
CA LYS A 173 56.62 13.68 3.41
C LYS A 173 55.70 12.78 4.21
N SER A 174 55.82 11.56 3.95
CA SER A 174 56.02 10.33 4.69
C SER A 174 56.66 10.46 6.06
N THR A 175 56.18 9.71 7.03
CA THR A 175 56.89 8.97 8.11
C THR A 175 55.79 8.44 9.04
N ALA A 176 55.41 7.17 9.07
CA ALA A 176 56.05 5.95 9.57
C ALA A 176 56.13 5.85 11.11
N GLN A 177 55.51 4.75 11.57
CA GLN A 177 55.87 3.92 12.73
C GLN A 177 55.58 4.47 14.14
N ARG A 178 54.98 3.73 15.09
CA ARG A 178 55.41 2.45 15.71
C ARG A 178 54.42 2.06 16.82
N THR A 179 53.89 0.86 16.80
CA THR A 179 54.07 -0.30 17.69
C THR A 179 54.09 0.00 19.22
N THR A 180 53.30 -0.65 20.00
CA THR A 180 53.45 -1.68 21.05
C THR A 180 52.29 -1.62 22.03
N ARG A 181 51.60 -2.71 22.24
CA ARG A 181 51.75 -3.77 23.25
C ARG A 181 51.50 -3.32 24.69
N THR A 182 50.39 -3.65 25.29
CA THR A 182 50.32 -4.63 26.40
C THR A 182 48.86 -5.06 26.49
#